data_d30b57214bef0ad3ba614712a1151704
#
_entry.id   d30b57214bef0ad3ba614712a1151704
#
_cell.length_a   1.000
_cell.length_b   1.000
_cell.length_c   1.000
_cell.angle_alpha   90.00
_cell.angle_beta   90.00
_cell.angle_gamma   90.00
#
_symmetry.space_group_name_H-M   'P 1'
#
loop_
_entity.id
_entity.type
_entity.pdbx_description
1 polymer ?
#
loop_
_entity_poly.entity_id
_entity_poly.type
_entity_poly.pdbx_seq_one_letter_code
_entity_poly.pdbx_strand_id
1 'polypeptide(L)'
;MKKVILILALTIFTNCFSQAIKVDTNSYSTTQLVNSVLINSPCVSATNVTTRTGSNFGSVNGIGFFQNTNPRFPMKSGVILSTGNVTNAVGPNATELNDGNASWPGDSSLESTLAQSGITMNSTNATVLEFDFTPISPTFSFEFLFASEEYGNFQCQFSDAFAFLLTNVNTGVTTNLAIVPNTTLPISVVTIRDYLYNSSCPSANAEYFGSYNGDSAAAGSATNFNGQTKLLNAFATLIPNTPY
;
A
#
# COMPACT_ATOMS: atom_id res chain seq x y z
N MET A 1 50.82 -8.72 -47.37
CA MET A 1 50.56 -8.97 -45.95
C MET A 1 49.32 -8.18 -45.57
N LYS A 2 48.16 -8.84 -45.46
CA LYS A 2 46.88 -8.21 -45.06
C LYS A 2 46.77 -8.30 -43.53
N LYS A 3 46.71 -7.13 -42.85
CA LYS A 3 46.48 -7.06 -41.41
C LYS A 3 44.98 -7.22 -41.18
N VAL A 4 44.59 -8.32 -40.55
CA VAL A 4 43.22 -8.55 -40.04
C VAL A 4 43.11 -7.83 -38.70
N ILE A 5 42.29 -6.79 -38.61
CA ILE A 5 41.96 -6.10 -37.36
C ILE A 5 40.76 -6.85 -36.78
N LEU A 6 41.00 -7.59 -35.71
CA LEU A 6 39.95 -8.25 -34.94
C LEU A 6 39.32 -7.22 -33.98
N ILE A 7 38.12 -6.71 -34.31
CA ILE A 7 37.35 -5.86 -33.42
C ILE A 7 36.64 -6.78 -32.41
N LEU A 8 37.16 -6.82 -31.20
CA LEU A 8 36.51 -7.49 -30.09
C LEU A 8 35.36 -6.60 -29.58
N ALA A 9 34.13 -6.89 -30.02
CA ALA A 9 32.93 -6.22 -29.48
C ALA A 9 32.72 -6.70 -28.05
N LEU A 10 33.16 -5.90 -27.09
CA LEU A 10 32.88 -6.12 -25.68
C LEU A 10 31.41 -5.76 -25.44
N THR A 11 30.51 -6.75 -25.49
CA THR A 11 29.12 -6.59 -25.07
C THR A 11 29.11 -6.41 -23.57
N ILE A 12 29.04 -5.15 -23.12
CA ILE A 12 28.79 -4.81 -21.72
C ILE A 12 27.33 -5.21 -21.45
N PHE A 13 27.12 -6.38 -20.86
CA PHE A 13 25.85 -6.71 -20.22
C PHE A 13 25.71 -5.81 -18.99
N THR A 14 25.12 -4.64 -19.16
CA THR A 14 24.61 -3.88 -18.04
C THR A 14 23.45 -4.70 -17.48
N ASN A 15 23.70 -5.43 -16.39
CA ASN A 15 22.63 -5.96 -15.56
C ASN A 15 21.82 -4.75 -15.08
N CYS A 16 20.74 -4.45 -15.76
CA CYS A 16 19.76 -3.47 -15.31
C CYS A 16 19.00 -4.14 -14.18
N PHE A 17 19.58 -4.10 -12.97
CA PHE A 17 18.85 -4.50 -11.79
C PHE A 17 17.64 -3.58 -11.69
N SER A 18 16.46 -4.15 -11.62
CA SER A 18 15.26 -3.41 -11.26
C SER A 18 15.54 -2.69 -9.94
N GLN A 19 15.32 -1.38 -9.95
CA GLN A 19 15.46 -0.60 -8.73
C GLN A 19 14.21 -0.87 -7.90
N ALA A 20 14.33 -1.73 -6.90
CA ALA A 20 13.29 -1.96 -5.89
C ALA A 20 13.07 -0.68 -5.07
N ILE A 21 11.91 -0.58 -4.44
CA ILE A 21 11.71 0.41 -3.38
C ILE A 21 12.73 0.15 -2.25
N LYS A 22 13.04 1.18 -1.49
CA LYS A 22 13.80 1.06 -0.23
C LYS A 22 12.86 1.33 0.92
N VAL A 23 12.88 0.49 1.93
CA VAL A 23 12.08 0.64 3.14
C VAL A 23 13.01 0.94 4.32
N ASP A 24 12.65 1.95 5.09
CA ASP A 24 13.35 2.41 6.28
C ASP A 24 12.37 2.43 7.47
N THR A 25 12.72 1.71 8.52
CA THR A 25 11.91 1.59 9.74
C THR A 25 12.53 2.33 10.93
N ASN A 26 13.66 3.02 10.74
CA ASN A 26 14.47 3.57 11.82
C ASN A 26 14.63 5.10 11.77
N SER A 27 14.66 5.71 10.59
CA SER A 27 14.96 7.14 10.43
C SER A 27 13.84 8.07 10.85
N TYR A 28 12.61 7.58 10.92
CA TYR A 28 11.44 8.36 11.30
C TYR A 28 10.72 7.73 12.49
N SER A 29 10.43 8.53 13.51
CA SER A 29 9.42 8.14 14.51
C SER A 29 8.04 8.12 13.87
N THR A 30 7.05 7.46 14.50
CA THR A 30 5.66 7.43 14.04
C THR A 30 5.10 8.84 13.81
N THR A 31 5.35 9.77 14.74
CA THR A 31 4.93 11.17 14.62
C THR A 31 5.57 11.86 13.43
N GLN A 32 6.84 11.57 13.13
CA GLN A 32 7.51 12.10 11.94
C GLN A 32 7.00 11.48 10.64
N LEU A 33 6.64 10.19 10.63
CA LEU A 33 6.00 9.57 9.47
C LEU A 33 4.70 10.30 9.11
N VAL A 34 3.90 10.70 10.10
CA VAL A 34 2.67 11.45 9.83
C VAL A 34 2.97 12.89 9.44
N ASN A 35 3.71 13.64 10.26
CA ASN A 35 3.86 15.07 10.07
C ASN A 35 4.81 15.46 8.93
N SER A 36 5.93 14.71 8.78
CA SER A 36 6.98 15.08 7.81
C SER A 36 6.88 14.32 6.49
N VAL A 37 6.17 13.16 6.46
CA VAL A 37 6.06 12.35 5.24
C VAL A 37 4.64 12.39 4.69
N LEU A 38 3.62 12.04 5.51
CA LEU A 38 2.24 11.92 5.04
C LEU A 38 1.60 13.30 4.83
N ILE A 39 1.59 14.17 5.84
CA ILE A 39 1.00 15.51 5.79
C ILE A 39 1.92 16.47 5.06
N ASN A 40 3.20 16.49 5.44
CA ASN A 40 4.27 17.33 4.86
C ASN A 40 3.84 18.80 4.62
N SER A 41 3.16 19.39 5.58
CA SER A 41 2.62 20.74 5.50
C SER A 41 3.08 21.58 6.69
N PRO A 42 3.53 22.83 6.49
CA PRO A 42 3.84 23.73 7.59
C PRO A 42 2.59 24.27 8.30
N CYS A 43 1.42 24.08 7.71
CA CYS A 43 0.19 24.71 8.16
C CYS A 43 -0.72 23.79 8.98
N VAL A 44 -0.49 22.46 8.91
CA VAL A 44 -1.29 21.46 9.62
C VAL A 44 -0.33 20.47 10.27
N SER A 45 -0.55 20.17 11.53
CA SER A 45 0.19 19.15 12.27
C SER A 45 -0.77 18.14 12.86
N ALA A 46 -0.39 16.88 12.79
CA ALA A 46 -1.07 15.82 13.51
C ALA A 46 -0.64 15.80 14.98
N THR A 47 -1.57 15.44 15.83
CA THR A 47 -1.41 15.18 17.27
C THR A 47 -1.92 13.77 17.59
N ASN A 48 -1.69 13.29 18.81
CA ASN A 48 -2.16 11.98 19.28
C ASN A 48 -1.82 10.82 18.33
N VAL A 49 -0.65 10.90 17.68
CA VAL A 49 -0.22 9.88 16.71
C VAL A 49 0.06 8.57 17.41
N THR A 50 -0.65 7.53 17.03
CA THR A 50 -0.47 6.16 17.53
C THR A 50 -0.32 5.16 16.40
N THR A 51 0.33 4.04 16.69
CA THR A 51 0.42 2.89 15.80
C THR A 51 0.16 1.59 16.53
N ARG A 52 -0.43 0.65 15.83
CA ARG A 52 -0.58 -0.73 16.26
C ARG A 52 -0.17 -1.63 15.12
N THR A 53 0.92 -2.35 15.30
CA THR A 53 1.52 -3.27 14.32
C THR A 53 1.85 -4.60 14.98
N GLY A 54 2.36 -5.58 14.23
CA GLY A 54 2.76 -6.87 14.79
C GLY A 54 3.76 -6.79 15.93
N SER A 55 4.63 -5.78 15.94
CA SER A 55 5.61 -5.58 17.05
C SER A 55 4.94 -5.34 18.42
N ASN A 56 3.71 -4.83 18.45
CA ASN A 56 2.94 -4.70 19.69
C ASN A 56 2.44 -6.05 20.23
N PHE A 57 2.51 -7.10 19.41
CA PHE A 57 1.99 -8.43 19.71
C PHE A 57 3.08 -9.52 19.64
N GLY A 58 4.35 -9.11 19.73
CA GLY A 58 5.49 -10.05 19.67
C GLY A 58 5.74 -10.62 18.27
N SER A 59 5.31 -9.92 17.21
CA SER A 59 5.55 -10.23 15.82
C SER A 59 6.41 -9.16 15.15
N VAL A 60 6.32 -9.04 13.84
CA VAL A 60 7.12 -8.15 13.01
C VAL A 60 6.56 -6.72 12.93
N ASN A 61 7.38 -5.77 12.52
CA ASN A 61 6.95 -4.38 12.33
C ASN A 61 6.29 -4.19 10.95
N GLY A 62 5.07 -3.68 10.94
CA GLY A 62 4.27 -3.43 9.75
C GLY A 62 4.30 -1.98 9.23
N ILE A 63 5.11 -1.07 9.78
CA ILE A 63 5.13 0.33 9.36
C ILE A 63 6.53 0.84 9.06
N GLY A 64 6.66 1.71 8.05
CA GLY A 64 7.93 2.36 7.71
C GLY A 64 7.76 3.51 6.73
N PHE A 65 8.90 4.07 6.35
CA PHE A 65 9.05 5.00 5.25
C PHE A 65 9.57 4.26 4.02
N PHE A 66 9.05 4.56 2.84
CA PHE A 66 9.64 4.05 1.62
C PHE A 66 10.14 5.17 0.70
N GLN A 67 11.18 4.86 -0.05
CA GLN A 67 11.68 5.65 -1.17
C GLN A 67 11.76 4.78 -2.42
N ASN A 68 11.51 5.40 -3.56
CA ASN A 68 11.55 4.73 -4.84
C ASN A 68 12.35 5.52 -5.87
N THR A 69 13.17 4.81 -6.64
CA THR A 69 13.89 5.34 -7.81
C THR A 69 13.53 4.59 -9.09
N ASN A 70 12.66 3.59 -9.00
CA ASN A 70 12.17 2.84 -10.16
C ASN A 70 11.13 3.67 -10.93
N PRO A 71 11.36 4.04 -12.19
CA PRO A 71 10.42 4.87 -12.95
C PRO A 71 9.08 4.17 -13.25
N ARG A 72 9.01 2.85 -13.08
CA ARG A 72 7.77 2.07 -13.30
C ARG A 72 6.88 2.02 -12.06
N PHE A 73 7.39 2.38 -10.88
CA PHE A 73 6.58 2.46 -9.68
C PHE A 73 6.04 3.88 -9.52
N PRO A 74 4.72 4.06 -9.36
CA PRO A 74 4.09 5.37 -9.56
C PRO A 74 4.32 6.37 -8.42
N MET A 75 4.81 5.92 -7.25
CA MET A 75 5.08 6.77 -6.08
C MET A 75 6.58 6.94 -5.85
N LYS A 76 7.02 8.14 -5.45
CA LYS A 76 8.42 8.43 -5.16
C LYS A 76 8.81 8.08 -3.72
N SER A 77 7.95 8.37 -2.79
CA SER A 77 8.14 8.11 -1.36
C SER A 77 6.82 8.21 -0.62
N GLY A 78 6.77 7.70 0.59
CA GLY A 78 5.59 7.78 1.42
C GLY A 78 5.69 6.91 2.68
N VAL A 79 4.60 6.86 3.41
CA VAL A 79 4.40 5.90 4.49
C VAL A 79 3.96 4.57 3.88
N ILE A 80 4.53 3.47 4.34
CA ILE A 80 4.14 2.13 3.97
C ILE A 80 3.58 1.40 5.19
N LEU A 81 2.43 0.77 5.02
CA LEU A 81 1.78 -0.11 6.00
C LEU A 81 1.72 -1.53 5.41
N SER A 82 1.95 -2.53 6.23
CA SER A 82 1.94 -3.94 5.82
C SER A 82 1.29 -4.80 6.90
N THR A 83 0.61 -5.84 6.47
CA THR A 83 0.09 -6.93 7.32
C THR A 83 1.16 -7.97 7.68
N GLY A 84 2.39 -7.76 7.20
CA GLY A 84 3.60 -8.54 7.48
C GLY A 84 4.79 -7.65 7.83
N ASN A 85 5.99 -8.20 7.74
CA ASN A 85 7.22 -7.42 7.91
C ASN A 85 7.36 -6.41 6.77
N VAL A 86 7.26 -5.13 7.09
CA VAL A 86 7.28 -4.07 6.08
C VAL A 86 8.56 -4.05 5.24
N THR A 87 9.68 -4.54 5.77
CA THR A 87 10.94 -4.63 5.02
C THR A 87 10.90 -5.69 3.92
N ASN A 88 10.00 -6.67 4.01
CA ASN A 88 9.80 -7.70 2.99
C ASN A 88 9.03 -7.20 1.77
N ALA A 89 8.44 -5.99 1.85
CA ALA A 89 7.80 -5.33 0.70
C ALA A 89 8.79 -4.94 -0.42
N VAL A 90 10.11 -4.95 -0.13
CA VAL A 90 11.17 -4.59 -1.08
C VAL A 90 11.27 -5.64 -2.18
N GLY A 91 11.12 -5.20 -3.44
CA GLY A 91 11.28 -6.06 -4.62
C GLY A 91 12.72 -6.52 -4.86
N PRO A 92 12.93 -7.40 -5.84
CA PRO A 92 11.94 -7.93 -6.77
C PRO A 92 10.96 -8.91 -6.11
N ASN A 93 9.86 -9.25 -6.79
CA ASN A 93 8.95 -10.30 -6.33
C ASN A 93 9.62 -11.67 -6.49
N ALA A 94 10.27 -12.14 -5.42
CA ALA A 94 11.09 -13.33 -5.44
C ALA A 94 10.63 -14.42 -4.44
N THR A 95 9.79 -14.04 -3.48
CA THR A 95 9.35 -14.94 -2.40
C THR A 95 7.90 -14.65 -2.05
N GLU A 96 7.14 -15.72 -1.81
CA GLU A 96 5.79 -15.57 -1.25
C GLU A 96 5.87 -15.02 0.18
N LEU A 97 5.09 -13.98 0.46
CA LEU A 97 5.06 -13.30 1.75
C LEU A 97 3.92 -13.87 2.60
N ASN A 98 4.26 -14.46 3.73
CA ASN A 98 3.33 -15.06 4.68
C ASN A 98 3.67 -14.69 6.14
N ASP A 99 4.23 -13.52 6.34
CA ASP A 99 4.56 -12.98 7.66
C ASP A 99 3.32 -12.76 8.52
N GLY A 100 3.53 -12.69 9.81
CA GLY A 100 2.49 -12.48 10.80
C GLY A 100 2.40 -13.63 11.79
N ASN A 101 1.45 -13.56 12.70
CA ASN A 101 1.15 -14.64 13.62
C ASN A 101 -0.25 -14.51 14.21
N ALA A 102 -0.73 -15.58 14.86
CA ALA A 102 -2.08 -15.63 15.43
C ALA A 102 -2.32 -14.67 16.62
N SER A 103 -1.26 -14.11 17.22
CA SER A 103 -1.40 -13.13 18.30
C SER A 103 -1.54 -11.69 17.80
N TRP A 104 -1.27 -11.43 16.52
CA TRP A 104 -1.47 -10.12 15.92
C TRP A 104 -2.90 -10.01 15.36
N PRO A 105 -3.81 -9.28 16.03
CA PRO A 105 -5.22 -9.27 15.66
C PRO A 105 -5.49 -8.47 14.40
N GLY A 106 -6.69 -8.63 13.87
CA GLY A 106 -7.28 -7.76 12.85
C GLY A 106 -7.78 -6.43 13.43
N ASP A 107 -8.64 -5.77 12.67
CA ASP A 107 -9.24 -4.48 13.02
C ASP A 107 -10.75 -4.45 12.79
N SER A 108 -11.52 -4.22 13.86
CA SER A 108 -12.98 -4.22 13.80
C SER A 108 -13.57 -3.04 13.02
N SER A 109 -12.86 -1.91 12.93
CA SER A 109 -13.29 -0.75 12.14
C SER A 109 -13.16 -1.03 10.64
N LEU A 110 -12.07 -1.70 10.26
CA LEU A 110 -11.90 -2.21 8.89
C LEU A 110 -13.00 -3.21 8.54
N GLU A 111 -13.24 -4.20 9.39
CA GLU A 111 -14.27 -5.23 9.18
C GLU A 111 -15.69 -4.62 9.06
N SER A 112 -16.00 -3.65 9.93
CA SER A 112 -17.28 -2.93 9.89
C SER A 112 -17.43 -2.12 8.59
N THR A 113 -16.35 -1.52 8.10
CA THR A 113 -16.33 -0.77 6.84
C THR A 113 -16.58 -1.68 5.64
N LEU A 114 -15.95 -2.85 5.61
CA LEU A 114 -16.16 -3.85 4.56
C LEU A 114 -17.58 -4.42 4.59
N ALA A 115 -18.10 -4.68 5.79
CA ALA A 115 -19.46 -5.21 5.99
C ALA A 115 -20.55 -4.27 5.46
N GLN A 116 -20.37 -2.94 5.53
CA GLN A 116 -21.28 -1.96 4.94
C GLN A 116 -21.42 -2.10 3.41
N SER A 117 -20.41 -2.67 2.77
CA SER A 117 -20.41 -2.96 1.33
C SER A 117 -20.73 -4.43 1.01
N GLY A 118 -21.23 -5.19 1.99
CA GLY A 118 -21.58 -6.61 1.84
C GLY A 118 -20.37 -7.55 1.80
N ILE A 119 -19.18 -7.10 2.18
CA ILE A 119 -17.98 -7.92 2.24
C ILE A 119 -17.76 -8.37 3.68
N THR A 120 -17.94 -9.65 3.95
CA THR A 120 -17.65 -10.23 5.26
C THR A 120 -16.20 -10.68 5.32
N MET A 121 -15.45 -10.17 6.29
CA MET A 121 -14.04 -10.49 6.52
C MET A 121 -13.81 -10.70 8.02
N ASN A 122 -12.95 -11.66 8.33
CA ASN A 122 -12.40 -11.87 9.67
C ASN A 122 -10.92 -11.52 9.54
N SER A 123 -10.58 -10.27 9.79
CA SER A 123 -9.23 -9.75 9.54
C SER A 123 -8.22 -10.27 10.58
N THR A 124 -6.99 -10.38 10.15
CA THR A 124 -5.82 -10.71 10.99
C THR A 124 -4.67 -9.78 10.61
N ASN A 125 -3.70 -9.65 11.49
CA ASN A 125 -2.45 -8.94 11.24
C ASN A 125 -2.64 -7.47 10.78
N ALA A 126 -3.60 -6.75 11.36
CA ALA A 126 -3.87 -5.37 10.96
C ALA A 126 -2.79 -4.41 11.46
N THR A 127 -2.17 -3.67 10.54
CA THR A 127 -1.35 -2.49 10.87
C THR A 127 -2.23 -1.25 10.83
N VAL A 128 -2.27 -0.53 11.94
CA VAL A 128 -3.10 0.67 12.12
C VAL A 128 -2.22 1.86 12.43
N LEU A 129 -2.48 2.99 11.76
CA LEU A 129 -1.89 4.31 12.02
C LEU A 129 -3.03 5.29 12.26
N GLU A 130 -3.06 5.91 13.44
CA GLU A 130 -4.11 6.86 13.83
C GLU A 130 -3.50 8.18 14.26
N PHE A 131 -4.18 9.28 13.98
CA PHE A 131 -3.79 10.61 14.42
C PHE A 131 -4.96 11.58 14.33
N ASP A 132 -4.90 12.62 15.15
CA ASP A 132 -5.83 13.74 15.09
C ASP A 132 -5.22 14.91 14.33
N PHE A 133 -6.04 15.67 13.61
CA PHE A 133 -5.63 16.91 12.97
C PHE A 133 -6.78 17.91 12.86
N THR A 134 -6.43 19.19 12.74
CA THR A 134 -7.41 20.26 12.50
C THR A 134 -7.05 20.96 11.19
N PRO A 135 -7.84 20.81 10.11
CA PRO A 135 -7.56 21.43 8.82
C PRO A 135 -7.82 22.92 8.87
N ILE A 136 -7.03 23.68 8.11
CA ILE A 136 -7.25 25.12 7.87
C ILE A 136 -7.85 25.36 6.48
N SER A 137 -7.88 24.34 5.61
CA SER A 137 -8.43 24.36 4.26
C SER A 137 -9.56 23.34 4.15
N PRO A 138 -10.57 23.59 3.32
CA PRO A 138 -11.65 22.64 3.08
C PRO A 138 -11.23 21.44 2.21
N THR A 139 -10.04 21.47 1.60
CA THR A 139 -9.60 20.41 0.69
C THR A 139 -8.63 19.48 1.40
N PHE A 140 -8.91 18.19 1.33
CA PHE A 140 -8.05 17.12 1.78
C PHE A 140 -7.94 16.07 0.70
N SER A 141 -6.71 15.72 0.34
CA SER A 141 -6.46 14.62 -0.61
C SER A 141 -5.11 13.99 -0.34
N PHE A 142 -5.00 12.70 -0.62
CA PHE A 142 -3.72 11.99 -0.65
C PHE A 142 -3.78 10.87 -1.70
N GLU A 143 -2.62 10.56 -2.22
CA GLU A 143 -2.44 9.46 -3.16
C GLU A 143 -2.08 8.18 -2.38
N PHE A 144 -2.59 7.05 -2.82
CA PHE A 144 -2.25 5.75 -2.27
C PHE A 144 -2.21 4.67 -3.33
N LEU A 145 -1.52 3.59 -3.02
CA LEU A 145 -1.43 2.39 -3.81
C LEU A 145 -1.65 1.19 -2.89
N PHE A 146 -2.49 0.27 -3.32
CA PHE A 146 -2.73 -0.98 -2.61
C PHE A 146 -2.00 -2.10 -3.34
N ALA A 147 -1.20 -2.87 -2.61
CA ALA A 147 -0.48 -4.04 -3.11
C ALA A 147 -0.81 -5.26 -2.24
N SER A 148 -0.88 -6.43 -2.85
CA SER A 148 -1.22 -7.66 -2.14
C SER A 148 -0.53 -8.86 -2.76
N GLU A 149 -0.18 -9.82 -1.91
CA GLU A 149 0.29 -11.14 -2.29
C GLU A 149 -0.83 -12.01 -2.89
N GLU A 150 -2.09 -11.68 -2.58
CA GLU A 150 -3.26 -12.46 -2.97
C GLU A 150 -3.60 -12.34 -4.47
N TYR A 151 -3.06 -11.36 -5.17
CA TYR A 151 -3.26 -11.23 -6.61
C TYR A 151 -2.73 -12.43 -7.40
N GLY A 152 -3.41 -12.79 -8.47
CA GLY A 152 -3.12 -13.99 -9.27
C GLY A 152 -3.76 -15.23 -8.66
N ASN A 153 -2.98 -16.18 -8.24
CA ASN A 153 -3.48 -17.51 -7.83
C ASN A 153 -4.52 -17.48 -6.70
N PHE A 154 -4.41 -16.52 -5.78
CA PHE A 154 -5.24 -16.47 -4.57
C PHE A 154 -6.36 -15.44 -4.60
N GLN A 155 -6.49 -14.63 -5.66
CA GLN A 155 -7.38 -13.46 -5.71
C GLN A 155 -8.89 -13.73 -5.54
N CYS A 156 -9.33 -14.99 -5.56
CA CYS A 156 -10.68 -15.41 -5.23
C CYS A 156 -10.78 -16.26 -3.96
N GLN A 157 -9.67 -16.54 -3.30
CA GLN A 157 -9.62 -17.40 -2.10
C GLN A 157 -9.34 -16.57 -0.85
N PHE A 158 -8.45 -15.58 -0.96
CA PHE A 158 -8.03 -14.70 0.13
C PHE A 158 -8.14 -13.25 -0.30
N SER A 159 -8.12 -12.33 0.64
CA SER A 159 -8.18 -10.90 0.33
C SER A 159 -7.57 -10.08 1.46
N ASP A 160 -6.57 -9.29 1.12
CA ASP A 160 -6.22 -8.12 1.91
C ASP A 160 -7.21 -6.98 1.65
N ALA A 161 -7.26 -6.02 2.58
CA ALA A 161 -8.09 -4.83 2.46
C ALA A 161 -7.40 -3.61 3.06
N PHE A 162 -7.78 -2.44 2.58
CA PHE A 162 -7.32 -1.15 3.07
C PHE A 162 -8.49 -0.20 3.30
N ALA A 163 -8.47 0.53 4.41
CA ALA A 163 -9.38 1.63 4.68
C ALA A 163 -8.62 2.87 5.15
N PHE A 164 -9.09 4.04 4.76
CA PHE A 164 -8.71 5.32 5.34
C PHE A 164 -9.96 5.96 5.94
N LEU A 165 -10.09 5.85 7.26
CA LEU A 165 -11.26 6.27 7.99
C LEU A 165 -11.06 7.69 8.50
N LEU A 166 -11.87 8.61 8.00
CA LEU A 166 -11.92 10.00 8.41
C LEU A 166 -13.12 10.21 9.34
N THR A 167 -12.87 10.58 10.59
CA THR A 167 -13.92 10.83 11.58
C THR A 167 -13.99 12.31 11.93
N ASN A 168 -15.13 12.93 11.74
CA ASN A 168 -15.39 14.26 12.29
C ASN A 168 -15.65 14.13 13.79
N VAL A 169 -14.73 14.65 14.62
CA VAL A 169 -14.79 14.47 16.09
C VAL A 169 -16.03 15.09 16.71
N ASN A 170 -16.53 16.20 16.16
CA ASN A 170 -17.70 16.90 16.70
C ASN A 170 -19.02 16.13 16.47
N THR A 171 -19.12 15.38 15.40
CA THR A 171 -20.35 14.66 15.01
C THR A 171 -20.25 13.15 15.22
N GLY A 172 -19.04 12.61 15.36
CA GLY A 172 -18.79 11.18 15.40
C GLY A 172 -19.00 10.45 14.05
N VAL A 173 -19.23 11.20 12.97
CA VAL A 173 -19.44 10.61 11.64
C VAL A 173 -18.10 10.19 11.05
N THR A 174 -18.00 8.93 10.68
CA THR A 174 -16.83 8.32 10.03
C THR A 174 -17.13 8.01 8.55
N THR A 175 -16.20 8.33 7.70
CA THR A 175 -16.28 8.05 6.24
C THR A 175 -15.01 7.35 5.80
N ASN A 176 -15.13 6.26 5.04
CA ASN A 176 -13.98 5.65 4.37
C ASN A 176 -13.65 6.42 3.08
N LEU A 177 -12.44 6.94 2.99
CA LEU A 177 -11.95 7.67 1.81
C LEU A 177 -11.20 6.76 0.81
N ALA A 178 -10.75 5.57 1.26
CA ALA A 178 -10.11 4.59 0.40
C ALA A 178 -11.18 3.71 -0.28
N ILE A 179 -11.75 4.23 -1.34
CA ILE A 179 -12.79 3.55 -2.13
C ILE A 179 -12.36 3.40 -3.58
N VAL A 180 -12.91 2.39 -4.24
CA VAL A 180 -12.77 2.23 -5.69
C VAL A 180 -13.42 3.43 -6.37
N PRO A 181 -12.71 4.16 -7.27
CA PRO A 181 -13.23 5.39 -7.85
C PRO A 181 -14.61 5.20 -8.51
N ASN A 182 -15.47 6.20 -8.34
CA ASN A 182 -16.87 6.22 -8.82
C ASN A 182 -17.78 5.13 -8.22
N THR A 183 -17.37 4.53 -7.10
CA THR A 183 -18.18 3.53 -6.36
C THR A 183 -18.20 3.86 -4.87
N THR A 184 -18.89 3.04 -4.09
CA THR A 184 -18.82 3.03 -2.61
C THR A 184 -18.05 1.82 -2.07
N LEU A 185 -17.41 1.05 -2.95
CA LEU A 185 -16.72 -0.18 -2.57
C LEU A 185 -15.36 0.13 -1.92
N PRO A 186 -15.02 -0.50 -0.80
CA PRO A 186 -13.70 -0.36 -0.17
C PRO A 186 -12.60 -0.98 -1.05
N ILE A 187 -11.36 -0.60 -0.79
CA ILE A 187 -10.19 -1.17 -1.48
C ILE A 187 -9.85 -2.54 -0.90
N SER A 188 -9.84 -3.53 -1.75
CA SER A 188 -9.47 -4.91 -1.41
C SER A 188 -9.16 -5.71 -2.67
N VAL A 189 -8.60 -6.90 -2.54
CA VAL A 189 -8.39 -7.82 -3.68
C VAL A 189 -9.72 -8.24 -4.30
N VAL A 190 -10.78 -8.42 -3.50
CA VAL A 190 -12.10 -8.80 -4.04
C VAL A 190 -12.78 -7.69 -4.82
N THR A 191 -12.41 -6.42 -4.59
CA THR A 191 -13.02 -5.27 -5.27
C THR A 191 -12.22 -4.74 -6.45
N ILE A 192 -10.90 -5.03 -6.50
CA ILE A 192 -10.04 -4.68 -7.64
C ILE A 192 -9.21 -5.90 -7.99
N ARG A 193 -9.49 -6.53 -9.13
CA ARG A 193 -8.72 -7.68 -9.65
C ARG A 193 -8.99 -7.91 -11.13
N ASP A 194 -8.08 -8.62 -11.80
CA ASP A 194 -8.22 -8.93 -13.23
C ASP A 194 -8.14 -10.45 -13.46
N TYR A 195 -9.11 -10.99 -14.22
CA TYR A 195 -9.17 -12.39 -14.60
C TYR A 195 -7.99 -12.86 -15.46
N LEU A 196 -7.26 -11.93 -16.08
CA LEU A 196 -6.08 -12.25 -16.89
C LEU A 196 -5.01 -12.98 -16.09
N TYR A 197 -4.96 -12.77 -14.78
CA TYR A 197 -3.98 -13.39 -13.89
C TYR A 197 -4.53 -14.60 -13.12
N ASN A 198 -5.83 -14.84 -13.22
CA ASN A 198 -6.48 -16.04 -12.73
C ASN A 198 -7.82 -16.22 -13.48
N SER A 199 -7.81 -17.04 -14.52
CA SER A 199 -8.99 -17.22 -15.41
C SER A 199 -10.21 -17.87 -14.75
N SER A 200 -10.05 -18.49 -13.57
CA SER A 200 -11.16 -19.00 -12.76
C SER A 200 -11.78 -17.96 -11.85
N CYS A 201 -11.22 -16.75 -11.80
CA CYS A 201 -11.63 -15.67 -10.93
C CYS A 201 -12.10 -14.45 -11.74
N PRO A 202 -13.40 -14.12 -11.75
CA PRO A 202 -13.93 -13.01 -12.53
C PRO A 202 -13.28 -11.66 -12.15
N SER A 203 -13.07 -10.79 -13.12
CA SER A 203 -12.61 -9.43 -12.90
C SER A 203 -13.58 -8.62 -12.02
N ALA A 204 -13.03 -7.71 -11.26
CA ALA A 204 -13.76 -6.67 -10.54
C ALA A 204 -12.98 -5.37 -10.68
N ASN A 205 -13.60 -4.32 -11.23
CA ASN A 205 -12.99 -3.00 -11.44
C ASN A 205 -11.55 -3.07 -11.98
N ALA A 206 -11.33 -3.93 -12.99
CA ALA A 206 -10.01 -4.26 -13.53
C ALA A 206 -9.28 -3.03 -14.09
N GLU A 207 -9.99 -1.98 -14.46
CA GLU A 207 -9.44 -0.70 -14.91
C GLU A 207 -8.57 -0.02 -13.84
N TYR A 208 -8.76 -0.35 -12.55
CA TYR A 208 -7.94 0.15 -11.43
C TYR A 208 -6.85 -0.82 -11.01
N PHE A 209 -6.79 -2.03 -11.56
CA PHE A 209 -5.65 -2.92 -11.41
C PHE A 209 -4.45 -2.34 -12.18
N GLY A 210 -3.30 -2.26 -11.54
CA GLY A 210 -2.12 -1.58 -12.08
C GLY A 210 -1.13 -2.52 -12.74
N SER A 211 -0.62 -3.47 -11.98
CA SER A 211 0.35 -4.45 -12.49
C SER A 211 0.31 -5.76 -11.73
N TYR A 212 0.54 -6.83 -12.46
CA TYR A 212 0.91 -8.13 -11.91
C TYR A 212 2.43 -8.25 -11.92
N ASN A 213 2.99 -8.57 -10.77
CA ASN A 213 4.43 -8.62 -10.55
C ASN A 213 4.96 -10.06 -10.49
N GLY A 214 4.13 -11.06 -10.82
CA GLY A 214 4.52 -12.47 -10.87
C GLY A 214 5.12 -12.87 -12.20
N ASP A 215 5.49 -14.13 -12.34
CA ASP A 215 6.01 -14.78 -13.54
C ASP A 215 7.19 -14.00 -14.17
N SER A 216 7.09 -13.67 -15.44
CA SER A 216 8.14 -12.95 -16.20
C SER A 216 8.35 -11.51 -15.73
N ALA A 217 7.38 -10.90 -15.04
CA ALA A 217 7.50 -9.54 -14.50
C ALA A 217 8.22 -9.51 -13.15
N ALA A 218 8.34 -10.63 -12.46
CA ALA A 218 8.84 -10.73 -11.09
C ALA A 218 10.22 -10.09 -10.90
N ALA A 219 11.18 -10.40 -11.75
CA ALA A 219 12.54 -9.87 -11.68
C ALA A 219 12.64 -8.35 -11.87
N GLY A 220 11.61 -7.72 -12.45
CA GLY A 220 11.54 -6.28 -12.72
C GLY A 220 10.66 -5.50 -11.75
N SER A 221 10.02 -6.15 -10.78
CA SER A 221 9.08 -5.52 -9.87
C SER A 221 9.78 -4.64 -8.84
N ALA A 222 9.14 -3.52 -8.49
CA ALA A 222 9.65 -2.61 -7.48
C ALA A 222 9.32 -3.10 -6.05
N THR A 223 8.26 -3.88 -5.91
CA THR A 223 7.78 -4.48 -4.67
C THR A 223 7.77 -6.00 -4.76
N ASN A 224 7.81 -6.66 -3.60
CA ASN A 224 7.75 -8.12 -3.48
C ASN A 224 6.31 -8.63 -3.30
N PHE A 225 5.31 -7.91 -3.82
CA PHE A 225 3.92 -8.36 -3.84
C PHE A 225 3.52 -8.83 -5.23
N ASN A 226 2.66 -9.84 -5.31
CA ASN A 226 2.19 -10.42 -6.58
C ASN A 226 1.44 -9.44 -7.48
N GLY A 227 0.80 -8.43 -6.90
CA GLY A 227 0.15 -7.40 -7.69
C GLY A 227 -0.15 -6.13 -6.92
N GLN A 228 -0.55 -5.12 -7.67
CA GLN A 228 -0.86 -3.81 -7.12
C GLN A 228 -1.90 -3.08 -7.97
N THR A 229 -2.60 -2.14 -7.34
CA THR A 229 -3.51 -1.21 -8.03
C THR A 229 -2.73 -0.16 -8.84
N LYS A 230 -3.41 0.57 -9.69
CA LYS A 230 -2.96 1.89 -10.13
C LYS A 230 -2.86 2.83 -8.94
N LEU A 231 -2.16 3.95 -9.12
CA LEU A 231 -2.19 5.04 -8.15
C LEU A 231 -3.63 5.55 -8.02
N LEU A 232 -4.14 5.56 -6.81
CA LEU A 232 -5.49 5.98 -6.46
C LEU A 232 -5.42 7.26 -5.62
N ASN A 233 -6.51 8.01 -5.59
CA ASN A 233 -6.60 9.26 -4.84
C ASN A 233 -7.78 9.19 -3.87
N ALA A 234 -7.53 9.46 -2.60
CA ALA A 234 -8.55 9.68 -1.59
C ALA A 234 -8.78 11.19 -1.46
N PHE A 235 -10.05 11.60 -1.46
CA PHE A 235 -10.46 12.98 -1.40
C PHE A 235 -11.59 13.19 -0.40
N ALA A 236 -11.54 14.30 0.34
CA ALA A 236 -12.64 14.76 1.18
C ALA A 236 -12.75 16.28 1.19
N THR A 237 -13.97 16.78 1.35
CA THR A 237 -14.22 18.17 1.72
C THR A 237 -14.37 18.25 3.23
N LEU A 238 -13.50 19.00 3.88
CA LEU A 238 -13.45 19.17 5.33
C LEU A 238 -14.05 20.52 5.74
N ILE A 239 -14.45 20.61 6.99
CA ILE A 239 -14.85 21.89 7.60
C ILE A 239 -13.60 22.49 8.27
N PRO A 240 -13.07 23.62 7.80
CA PRO A 240 -11.91 24.25 8.43
C PRO A 240 -12.13 24.49 9.93
N ASN A 241 -11.05 24.38 10.70
CA ASN A 241 -11.03 24.52 12.16
C ASN A 241 -11.92 23.52 12.93
N THR A 242 -12.28 22.40 12.28
CA THR A 242 -12.98 21.30 12.90
C THR A 242 -11.98 20.15 13.13
N PRO A 243 -11.93 19.53 14.32
CA PRO A 243 -11.03 18.40 14.57
C PRO A 243 -11.55 17.12 13.88
N TYR A 244 -10.60 16.42 13.33
CA TYR A 244 -10.79 15.11 12.69
C TYR A 244 -9.81 14.11 13.25
#